data_299a7ff65185e58038d4113349497c65
#
_entry.id   299a7ff65185e58038d4113349497c65
#
_cell.length_a   1.000
_cell.length_b   1.000
_cell.length_c   1.000
_cell.angle_alpha   90.00
_cell.angle_beta   90.00
_cell.angle_gamma   90.00
#
_symmetry.space_group_name_H-M   'P 1'
#
loop_
_entity.id
_entity.type
_entity.pdbx_description
1 polymer ?
#
loop_
_entity_poly.entity_id
_entity_poly.type
_entity_poly.pdbx_seq_one_letter_code
_entity_poly.pdbx_strand_id
1 'polypeptide(L)'
;MEIVQANINHCESAQDLLWQAIAEEQGDDALISEPYRTPRDNSCCVTDWTGLAAIWAVGRFPIQKVVSHDSEGFTIAIVNGVYFSSCYASPSWELERFNTMLDNLFDDLLGCNPVVVAGDFNAWVVEWGSRSTNSRGEAVLESLSQLNVVLGNVAQCCHDT
;
A
#
# COMPACT_ATOMS: atom_id res chain seq x y z
N MET A 1 7.41 0.67 15.98
CA MET A 1 6.24 0.30 15.16
C MET A 1 6.73 -0.50 13.98
N GLU A 2 6.35 -1.76 13.93
CA GLU A 2 6.69 -2.69 12.85
C GLU A 2 5.55 -2.73 11.84
N ILE A 3 5.88 -2.57 10.55
CA ILE A 3 4.90 -2.51 9.47
C ILE A 3 5.24 -3.57 8.44
N VAL A 4 4.26 -4.34 8.04
CA VAL A 4 4.40 -5.36 7.00
C VAL A 4 3.59 -4.94 5.77
N GLN A 5 4.19 -5.03 4.58
CA GLN A 5 3.49 -4.85 3.32
C GLN A 5 3.52 -6.16 2.54
N ALA A 6 2.36 -6.58 2.02
CA ALA A 6 2.25 -7.79 1.22
C ALA A 6 1.13 -7.69 0.17
N ASN A 7 1.34 -8.27 -1.00
CA ASN A 7 0.27 -8.63 -1.92
C ASN A 7 -0.13 -10.08 -1.66
N ILE A 8 -1.40 -10.32 -1.33
CA ILE A 8 -1.94 -11.63 -0.94
C ILE A 8 -2.54 -12.37 -2.14
N ASN A 9 -2.79 -11.68 -3.24
CA ASN A 9 -3.36 -12.26 -4.45
C ASN A 9 -4.62 -13.12 -4.15
N HIS A 10 -5.48 -12.64 -3.25
CA HIS A 10 -6.70 -13.32 -2.78
C HIS A 10 -6.48 -14.73 -2.24
N CYS A 11 -5.27 -15.09 -1.83
CA CYS A 11 -4.92 -16.42 -1.37
C CYS A 11 -5.08 -16.54 0.15
N GLU A 12 -5.96 -17.46 0.58
CA GLU A 12 -6.21 -17.72 2.00
C GLU A 12 -4.93 -18.12 2.75
N SER A 13 -4.19 -19.09 2.20
CA SER A 13 -2.95 -19.57 2.83
C SER A 13 -1.88 -18.47 2.92
N ALA A 14 -1.81 -17.57 1.94
CA ALA A 14 -0.88 -16.45 1.99
C ALA A 14 -1.28 -15.46 3.09
N GLN A 15 -2.58 -15.21 3.27
CA GLN A 15 -3.07 -14.36 4.36
C GLN A 15 -2.83 -14.98 5.73
N ASP A 16 -3.00 -16.30 5.88
CA ASP A 16 -2.72 -17.01 7.13
C ASP A 16 -1.22 -16.95 7.48
N LEU A 17 -0.34 -17.12 6.50
CA LEU A 17 1.11 -16.96 6.68
C LEU A 17 1.49 -15.51 7.04
N LEU A 18 0.84 -14.51 6.46
CA LEU A 18 1.05 -13.12 6.84
C LEU A 18 0.70 -12.89 8.32
N TRP A 19 -0.43 -13.43 8.79
CA TRP A 19 -0.81 -13.30 10.20
C TRP A 19 0.16 -14.00 11.13
N GLN A 20 0.67 -15.16 10.75
CA GLN A 20 1.70 -15.85 11.51
C GLN A 20 2.97 -15.02 11.60
N ALA A 21 3.46 -14.48 10.48
CA ALA A 21 4.66 -13.64 10.45
C ALA A 21 4.49 -12.38 11.31
N ILE A 22 3.34 -11.69 11.22
CA ILE A 22 3.04 -10.52 12.04
C ILE A 22 3.06 -10.88 13.53
N ALA A 23 2.50 -12.03 13.92
CA ALA A 23 2.49 -12.47 15.31
C ALA A 23 3.91 -12.82 15.82
N GLU A 24 4.74 -13.45 15.00
CA GLU A 24 6.12 -13.81 15.33
C GLU A 24 7.01 -12.58 15.47
N GLU A 25 6.87 -11.59 14.58
CA GLU A 25 7.66 -10.35 14.57
C GLU A 25 7.06 -9.24 15.45
N GLN A 26 5.92 -9.49 16.10
CA GLN A 26 5.18 -8.48 16.87
C GLN A 26 4.81 -7.24 16.07
N GLY A 27 4.40 -7.44 14.81
CA GLY A 27 3.99 -6.38 13.90
C GLY A 27 2.81 -5.56 14.43
N ASP A 28 2.81 -4.28 14.14
CA ASP A 28 1.76 -3.35 14.57
C ASP A 28 0.71 -3.13 13.47
N ASP A 29 1.13 -3.05 12.21
CA ASP A 29 0.26 -2.72 11.08
C ASP A 29 0.60 -3.55 9.84
N ALA A 30 -0.44 -3.87 9.05
CA ALA A 30 -0.30 -4.50 7.75
C ALA A 30 -0.91 -3.63 6.65
N LEU A 31 -0.13 -3.38 5.60
CA LEU A 31 -0.58 -2.76 4.35
C LEU A 31 -0.73 -3.87 3.31
N ILE A 32 -1.96 -4.15 2.91
CA ILE A 32 -2.28 -5.36 2.15
C ILE A 32 -2.87 -5.00 0.80
N SER A 33 -2.27 -5.53 -0.27
CA SER A 33 -2.84 -5.54 -1.60
C SER A 33 -3.54 -6.88 -1.85
N GLU A 34 -4.70 -6.86 -2.49
CA GLU A 34 -5.51 -8.04 -2.83
C GLU A 34 -5.77 -8.98 -1.64
N PRO A 35 -6.32 -8.47 -0.50
CA PRO A 35 -6.61 -9.31 0.65
C PRO A 35 -7.59 -10.43 0.29
N TYR A 36 -7.42 -11.61 0.89
CA TYR A 36 -8.38 -12.70 0.76
C TYR A 36 -9.71 -12.34 1.42
N ARG A 37 -9.63 -11.78 2.64
CA ARG A 37 -10.78 -11.24 3.37
C ARG A 37 -10.34 -10.15 4.35
N THR A 38 -11.23 -9.23 4.61
CA THR A 38 -11.09 -8.18 5.61
C THR A 38 -12.17 -8.29 6.66
N PRO A 39 -11.94 -7.84 7.91
CA PRO A 39 -13.00 -7.83 8.93
C PRO A 39 -14.15 -6.92 8.50
N ARG A 40 -15.36 -7.28 8.92
CA ARG A 40 -16.55 -6.46 8.68
C ARG A 40 -16.62 -5.24 9.59
N ASP A 41 -15.89 -5.29 10.69
CA ASP A 41 -15.77 -4.18 11.64
C ASP A 41 -14.60 -3.28 11.20
N ASN A 42 -14.91 -2.02 10.90
CA ASN A 42 -13.95 -1.02 10.45
C ASN A 42 -13.10 -0.42 11.58
N SER A 43 -13.18 -0.95 12.80
CA SER A 43 -12.42 -0.42 13.94
C SER A 43 -10.91 -0.67 13.82
N CYS A 44 -10.51 -1.75 13.17
CA CYS A 44 -9.10 -2.14 13.02
C CYS A 44 -8.65 -2.28 11.56
N CYS A 45 -9.56 -2.20 10.59
CA CYS A 45 -9.23 -2.35 9.18
C CYS A 45 -10.01 -1.35 8.33
N VAL A 46 -9.31 -0.72 7.40
CA VAL A 46 -9.92 0.14 6.37
C VAL A 46 -9.47 -0.32 4.99
N THR A 47 -10.36 -0.20 4.02
CA THR A 47 -10.10 -0.58 2.63
C THR A 47 -10.44 0.57 1.69
N ASP A 48 -9.89 0.53 0.47
CA ASP A 48 -10.46 1.27 -0.63
C ASP A 48 -11.87 0.74 -0.96
N TRP A 49 -12.62 1.44 -1.81
CA TRP A 49 -14.00 1.04 -2.10
C TRP A 49 -14.09 -0.30 -2.84
N THR A 50 -13.03 -0.73 -3.51
CA THR A 50 -12.97 -2.02 -4.21
C THR A 50 -12.62 -3.19 -3.29
N GLY A 51 -12.06 -2.91 -2.10
CA GLY A 51 -11.57 -3.92 -1.18
C GLY A 51 -10.22 -4.54 -1.57
N LEU A 52 -9.51 -3.92 -2.52
CA LEU A 52 -8.24 -4.45 -3.05
C LEU A 52 -6.99 -3.82 -2.41
N ALA A 53 -7.16 -2.70 -1.71
CA ALA A 53 -6.11 -2.10 -0.89
C ALA A 53 -6.61 -1.96 0.54
N ALA A 54 -5.85 -2.43 1.52
CA ALA A 54 -6.26 -2.45 2.92
C ALA A 54 -5.14 -1.98 3.86
N ILE A 55 -5.53 -1.27 4.92
CA ILE A 55 -4.70 -1.01 6.09
C ILE A 55 -5.33 -1.72 7.27
N TRP A 56 -4.57 -2.57 7.94
CA TRP A 56 -5.05 -3.37 9.06
C TRP A 56 -4.16 -3.17 10.28
N ALA A 57 -4.68 -2.43 11.25
CA ALA A 57 -4.02 -2.21 12.52
C ALA A 57 -4.21 -3.45 13.41
N VAL A 58 -3.15 -4.22 13.60
CA VAL A 58 -3.17 -5.52 14.32
C VAL A 58 -2.47 -5.47 15.67
N GLY A 59 -1.67 -4.44 15.91
CA GLY A 59 -0.85 -4.29 17.11
C GLY A 59 -1.43 -3.28 18.11
N ARG A 60 -0.52 -2.55 18.71
CA ARG A 60 -0.81 -1.65 19.85
C ARG A 60 -1.54 -0.37 19.48
N PHE A 61 -1.47 0.03 18.21
CA PHE A 61 -1.92 1.34 17.77
C PHE A 61 -3.20 1.20 16.94
N PRO A 62 -4.34 1.72 17.43
CA PRO A 62 -5.58 1.68 16.66
C PRO A 62 -5.56 2.70 15.51
N ILE A 63 -6.42 2.49 14.52
CA ILE A 63 -6.68 3.49 13.49
C ILE A 63 -7.31 4.72 14.17
N GLN A 64 -6.64 5.86 14.06
CA GLN A 64 -7.07 7.12 14.65
C GLN A 64 -8.07 7.86 13.76
N LYS A 65 -7.86 7.80 12.44
CA LYS A 65 -8.68 8.47 11.45
C LYS A 65 -8.50 7.84 10.07
N VAL A 66 -9.59 7.70 9.33
CA VAL A 66 -9.57 7.42 7.89
C VAL A 66 -9.56 8.76 7.16
N VAL A 67 -8.61 8.94 6.24
CA VAL A 67 -8.40 10.20 5.51
C VAL A 67 -9.05 10.13 4.13
N SER A 68 -8.80 9.04 3.38
CA SER A 68 -9.42 8.82 2.08
C SER A 68 -10.80 8.18 2.22
N HIS A 69 -11.76 8.70 1.47
CA HIS A 69 -13.10 8.14 1.40
C HIS A 69 -13.43 7.83 -0.05
N ASP A 70 -13.99 6.63 -0.29
CA ASP A 70 -14.44 6.16 -1.62
C ASP A 70 -13.36 6.24 -2.72
N SER A 71 -12.10 6.10 -2.34
CA SER A 71 -10.97 6.08 -3.29
C SER A 71 -10.85 4.73 -3.97
N GLU A 72 -10.43 4.74 -5.24
CA GLU A 72 -10.12 3.55 -6.00
C GLU A 72 -8.61 3.31 -6.03
N GLY A 73 -8.20 2.09 -5.66
CA GLY A 73 -6.80 1.68 -5.73
C GLY A 73 -5.93 2.14 -4.57
N PHE A 74 -6.47 2.86 -3.60
CA PHE A 74 -5.76 3.21 -2.38
C PHE A 74 -6.68 3.50 -1.20
N THR A 75 -6.16 3.38 -0.01
CA THR A 75 -6.80 3.88 1.21
C THR A 75 -5.76 4.54 2.11
N ILE A 76 -6.15 5.58 2.85
CA ILE A 76 -5.26 6.34 3.73
C ILE A 76 -5.86 6.39 5.13
N ALA A 77 -5.04 6.04 6.12
CA ALA A 77 -5.41 6.13 7.53
C ALA A 77 -4.27 6.69 8.38
N ILE A 78 -4.62 7.26 9.52
CA ILE A 78 -3.64 7.70 10.53
C ILE A 78 -3.57 6.64 11.62
N VAL A 79 -2.36 6.14 11.87
CA VAL A 79 -2.04 5.23 12.96
C VAL A 79 -0.82 5.77 13.70
N ASN A 80 -0.93 5.94 15.01
CA ASN A 80 0.13 6.51 15.85
C ASN A 80 0.71 7.83 15.31
N GLY A 81 -0.14 8.70 14.76
CA GLY A 81 0.26 10.00 14.21
C GLY A 81 0.95 9.95 12.84
N VAL A 82 1.10 8.78 12.23
CA VAL A 82 1.68 8.58 10.90
C VAL A 82 0.56 8.34 9.89
N TYR A 83 0.65 8.97 8.73
CA TYR A 83 -0.24 8.73 7.59
C TYR A 83 0.26 7.51 6.82
N PHE A 84 -0.54 6.47 6.79
CA PHE A 84 -0.28 5.26 6.00
C PHE A 84 -1.18 5.25 4.79
N SER A 85 -0.60 4.97 3.62
CA SER A 85 -1.34 4.67 2.41
C SER A 85 -1.03 3.25 1.94
N SER A 86 -2.07 2.44 1.80
CA SER A 86 -2.01 1.14 1.12
C SER A 86 -2.57 1.28 -0.27
N CYS A 87 -1.84 0.78 -1.27
CA CYS A 87 -2.15 0.97 -2.68
C CYS A 87 -2.22 -0.37 -3.42
N TYR A 88 -3.14 -0.44 -4.38
CA TYR A 88 -3.19 -1.50 -5.37
C TYR A 88 -3.70 -0.97 -6.71
N ALA A 89 -2.88 -1.06 -7.72
CA ALA A 89 -3.27 -0.72 -9.09
C ALA A 89 -3.26 -1.98 -9.97
N SER A 90 -4.43 -2.42 -10.41
CA SER A 90 -4.53 -3.62 -11.27
C SER A 90 -3.65 -3.50 -12.52
N PRO A 91 -2.93 -4.57 -12.92
CA PRO A 91 -2.13 -4.56 -14.13
C PRO A 91 -2.96 -4.37 -15.40
N SER A 92 -4.27 -4.64 -15.34
CA SER A 92 -5.20 -4.47 -16.46
C SER A 92 -5.69 -3.03 -16.67
N TRP A 93 -5.40 -2.11 -15.76
CA TRP A 93 -5.83 -0.72 -15.92
C TRP A 93 -5.08 -0.02 -17.04
N GLU A 94 -5.82 0.74 -17.83
CA GLU A 94 -5.24 1.69 -18.77
C GLU A 94 -4.46 2.78 -18.04
N LEU A 95 -3.45 3.35 -18.71
CA LEU A 95 -2.55 4.34 -18.12
C LEU A 95 -3.30 5.58 -17.60
N GLU A 96 -4.37 6.00 -18.28
CA GLU A 96 -5.19 7.15 -17.85
C GLU A 96 -5.86 6.89 -16.49
N ARG A 97 -6.45 5.69 -16.29
CA ARG A 97 -7.05 5.32 -15.01
C ARG A 97 -6.01 5.23 -13.90
N PHE A 98 -4.83 4.69 -14.22
CA PHE A 98 -3.70 4.63 -13.31
C PHE A 98 -3.24 6.03 -12.89
N ASN A 99 -3.07 6.95 -13.83
CA ASN A 99 -2.68 8.33 -13.54
C ASN A 99 -3.73 9.05 -12.70
N THR A 100 -5.02 8.86 -12.99
CA THR A 100 -6.11 9.43 -12.18
C THR A 100 -6.05 8.94 -10.72
N MET A 101 -5.76 7.65 -10.50
CA MET A 101 -5.56 7.11 -9.15
C MET A 101 -4.36 7.76 -8.46
N LEU A 102 -3.22 7.93 -9.17
CA LEU A 102 -2.06 8.60 -8.61
C LEU A 102 -2.36 10.06 -8.25
N ASP A 103 -2.99 10.81 -9.13
CA ASP A 103 -3.35 12.21 -8.89
C ASP A 103 -4.20 12.33 -7.61
N ASN A 104 -5.23 11.51 -7.47
CA ASN A 104 -6.09 11.49 -6.30
C ASN A 104 -5.31 11.11 -5.02
N LEU A 105 -4.47 10.09 -5.09
CA LEU A 105 -3.63 9.65 -3.97
C LEU A 105 -2.71 10.78 -3.50
N PHE A 106 -2.02 11.42 -4.42
CA PHE A 106 -1.04 12.44 -4.07
C PHE A 106 -1.70 13.76 -3.64
N ASP A 107 -2.86 14.10 -4.19
CA ASP A 107 -3.67 15.23 -3.71
C ASP A 107 -4.11 15.01 -2.25
N ASP A 108 -4.56 13.81 -1.91
CA ASP A 108 -4.96 13.45 -0.54
C ASP A 108 -3.76 13.42 0.44
N LEU A 109 -2.56 13.11 -0.05
CA LEU A 109 -1.34 13.07 0.75
C LEU A 109 -0.63 14.42 0.86
N LEU A 110 -1.03 15.41 0.08
CA LEU A 110 -0.38 16.71 0.07
C LEU A 110 -0.48 17.38 1.44
N GLY A 111 0.67 17.69 2.03
CA GLY A 111 0.76 18.27 3.38
C GLY A 111 0.66 17.25 4.53
N CYS A 112 0.45 15.96 4.25
CA CYS A 112 0.53 14.90 5.26
C CYS A 112 1.99 14.61 5.63
N ASN A 113 2.31 14.64 6.91
CA ASN A 113 3.67 14.37 7.40
C ASN A 113 3.64 13.92 8.86
N PRO A 114 4.29 12.83 9.24
CA PRO A 114 5.01 11.88 8.39
C PRO A 114 4.07 10.98 7.57
N VAL A 115 4.52 10.53 6.39
CA VAL A 115 3.74 9.68 5.49
C VAL A 115 4.52 8.45 5.06
N VAL A 116 3.83 7.32 4.97
CA VAL A 116 4.30 6.06 4.39
C VAL A 116 3.35 5.66 3.27
N VAL A 117 3.89 5.49 2.07
CA VAL A 117 3.15 4.99 0.91
C VAL A 117 3.71 3.63 0.55
N ALA A 118 2.87 2.61 0.54
CA ALA A 118 3.27 1.26 0.16
C ALA A 118 2.12 0.52 -0.54
N GLY A 119 2.47 -0.52 -1.28
CA GLY A 119 1.50 -1.34 -1.99
C GLY A 119 2.04 -1.88 -3.31
N ASP A 120 1.14 -2.41 -4.12
CA ASP A 120 1.45 -2.95 -5.43
C ASP A 120 0.88 -2.05 -6.54
N PHE A 121 1.74 -1.24 -7.12
CA PHE A 121 1.38 -0.36 -8.23
C PHE A 121 1.40 -1.07 -9.60
N ASN A 122 1.89 -2.30 -9.68
CA ASN A 122 2.16 -2.98 -10.96
C ASN A 122 2.92 -2.06 -11.94
N ALA A 123 3.92 -1.37 -11.40
CA ALA A 123 4.78 -0.41 -12.09
C ALA A 123 6.23 -0.88 -12.01
N TRP A 124 6.95 -0.77 -13.10
CA TRP A 124 8.37 -1.18 -13.17
C TRP A 124 9.26 0.05 -13.11
N VAL A 125 10.22 0.03 -12.22
CA VAL A 125 11.20 1.10 -12.04
C VAL A 125 12.56 0.48 -11.71
N VAL A 126 13.60 0.96 -12.36
CA VAL A 126 14.97 0.46 -12.16
C VAL A 126 15.42 0.70 -10.72
N GLU A 127 15.03 1.81 -10.12
CA GLU A 127 15.40 2.21 -8.76
C GLU A 127 14.92 1.24 -7.67
N TRP A 128 13.86 0.48 -7.92
CA TRP A 128 13.43 -0.61 -7.02
C TRP A 128 13.63 -2.01 -7.58
N GLY A 129 14.58 -2.16 -8.50
CA GLY A 129 15.11 -3.46 -8.92
C GLY A 129 14.47 -4.06 -10.18
N SER A 130 13.62 -3.35 -10.90
CA SER A 130 13.10 -3.81 -12.19
C SER A 130 14.18 -3.70 -13.29
N ARG A 131 14.07 -4.51 -14.33
CA ARG A 131 15.01 -4.47 -15.47
C ARG A 131 14.89 -3.18 -16.30
N SER A 132 13.73 -2.56 -16.29
CA SER A 132 13.44 -1.32 -17.03
C SER A 132 12.36 -0.53 -16.31
N THR A 133 12.29 0.78 -16.58
CA THR A 133 11.19 1.63 -16.14
C THR A 133 10.13 1.65 -17.24
N ASN A 134 8.86 1.39 -16.87
CA ASN A 134 7.73 1.52 -17.78
C ASN A 134 6.97 2.82 -17.53
N SER A 135 5.96 3.13 -18.36
CA SER A 135 5.19 4.38 -18.28
C SER A 135 4.50 4.57 -16.91
N ARG A 136 4.05 3.48 -16.25
CA ARG A 136 3.51 3.55 -14.89
C ARG A 136 4.60 3.90 -13.89
N GLY A 137 5.78 3.30 -14.04
CA GLY A 137 6.94 3.60 -13.21
C GLY A 137 7.37 5.06 -13.30
N GLU A 138 7.40 5.62 -14.52
CA GLU A 138 7.69 7.04 -14.75
C GLU A 138 6.66 7.92 -14.02
N ALA A 139 5.37 7.61 -14.16
CA ALA A 139 4.30 8.36 -13.49
C ALA A 139 4.41 8.30 -11.95
N VAL A 140 4.73 7.14 -11.36
CA VAL A 140 4.95 7.00 -9.91
C VAL A 140 6.14 7.83 -9.46
N LEU A 141 7.27 7.77 -10.16
CA LEU A 141 8.47 8.56 -9.82
C LEU A 141 8.20 10.06 -9.88
N GLU A 142 7.50 10.53 -10.91
CA GLU A 142 7.12 11.93 -11.04
C GLU A 142 6.24 12.38 -9.88
N SER A 143 5.23 11.59 -9.54
CA SER A 143 4.34 11.88 -8.41
C SER A 143 5.07 11.87 -7.06
N LEU A 144 5.92 10.87 -6.81
CA LEU A 144 6.72 10.78 -5.58
C LEU A 144 7.67 11.96 -5.41
N SER A 145 8.18 12.53 -6.51
CA SER A 145 9.08 13.69 -6.45
C SER A 145 8.44 14.92 -5.80
N GLN A 146 7.11 15.01 -5.80
CA GLN A 146 6.35 16.11 -5.21
C GLN A 146 6.20 15.99 -3.69
N LEU A 147 6.36 14.79 -3.11
CA LEU A 147 6.15 14.54 -1.67
C LEU A 147 7.42 14.59 -0.82
N ASN A 148 8.59 14.81 -1.40
CA ASN A 148 9.87 14.77 -0.67
C ASN A 148 10.02 13.49 0.19
N VAL A 149 9.67 12.33 -0.39
CA VAL A 149 9.78 11.02 0.24
C VAL A 149 11.07 10.32 -0.15
N VAL A 150 11.52 9.39 0.68
CA VAL A 150 12.69 8.55 0.42
C VAL A 150 12.20 7.15 0.07
N LEU A 151 12.78 6.55 -0.97
CA LEU A 151 12.52 5.17 -1.31
C LEU A 151 13.10 4.25 -0.22
N GLY A 152 12.21 3.55 0.50
CA GLY A 152 12.57 2.58 1.54
C GLY A 152 12.79 1.16 1.01
N ASN A 153 12.52 0.90 -0.27
CA ASN A 153 12.55 -0.42 -0.85
C ASN A 153 13.93 -0.72 -1.44
N VAL A 154 14.64 -1.67 -0.84
CA VAL A 154 15.79 -2.32 -1.49
C VAL A 154 15.28 -3.67 -1.98
N ALA A 155 14.79 -3.74 -3.21
CA ALA A 155 14.32 -4.98 -3.79
C ALA A 155 15.48 -6.01 -3.84
N GLN A 156 15.39 -7.03 -3.01
CA GLN A 156 16.10 -8.27 -3.29
C GLN A 156 15.31 -8.99 -4.40
N CYS A 157 15.84 -8.96 -5.61
CA CYS A 157 15.33 -9.83 -6.66
C CYS A 157 15.46 -11.28 -6.17
N CYS A 158 14.33 -11.93 -5.86
CA CYS A 158 14.31 -13.38 -5.85
C CYS A 158 14.64 -13.83 -7.27
N HIS A 159 15.85 -14.33 -7.47
CA HIS A 159 16.20 -15.04 -8.69
C HIS A 159 15.41 -16.34 -8.69
N ASP A 160 14.33 -16.38 -9.48
CA ASP A 160 13.75 -17.65 -9.89
C ASP A 160 14.81 -18.39 -10.72
N THR A 161 15.28 -19.48 -10.15
CA THR A 161 16.07 -20.51 -10.83
C THR A 161 15.16 -21.45 -11.60
#